data_06adbc8753089cd4b97df3c21c3fb117
#
_entry.id   06adbc8753089cd4b97df3c21c3fb117
#
_cell.length_a   1.000
_cell.length_b   1.000
_cell.length_c   1.000
_cell.angle_alpha   90.00
_cell.angle_beta   90.00
_cell.angle_gamma   90.00
#
_symmetry.space_group_name_H-M   'P 1'
#
loop_
_entity.id
_entity.type
_entity.pdbx_description
1 polymer ?
#
loop_
_entity_poly.entity_id
_entity_poly.type
_entity_poly.pdbx_seq_one_letter_code
_entity_poly.pdbx_strand_id
1 'polypeptide(L)'
;MFTFLDFIFLVVVVASAVFAYNGGLISEAFGIGSWIVTAILTKYFYPVVEPQFASLFGQSNVFSSMSAYISVFVVFIMFLSFINKSMAKKLHNTNLGGIDKSLGFFFGLVRGILIMAVAYIAILWFIPEKKERPKWIVNARSKPILKVSSMFISVLLPDSNNFKEIKEVIKSDMTGNEVETFEKLSKPSVKNDVDSSSAEEGYKDSEIRDLERQLKQLDQLELDFNDKIPNINEL
;
A
#
# COMPACT_ATOMS: atom_id res chain seq x y z
N MET A 1 -28.96 -5.42 13.04
CA MET A 1 -28.85 -4.33 14.03
C MET A 1 -27.48 -3.72 13.90
N PHE A 2 -27.35 -2.40 14.08
CA PHE A 2 -26.03 -1.75 14.20
C PHE A 2 -25.42 -2.09 15.56
N THR A 3 -24.16 -2.49 15.54
CA THR A 3 -23.42 -2.83 16.75
C THR A 3 -22.53 -1.66 17.20
N PHE A 4 -22.00 -1.75 18.42
CA PHE A 4 -21.06 -0.75 18.94
C PHE A 4 -19.79 -0.64 18.05
N LEU A 5 -19.33 -1.76 17.50
CA LEU A 5 -18.20 -1.77 16.55
C LEU A 5 -18.50 -0.99 15.26
N ASP A 6 -19.74 -1.12 14.73
CA ASP A 6 -20.16 -0.40 13.53
C ASP A 6 -20.18 1.12 13.76
N PHE A 7 -20.61 1.52 14.95
CA PHE A 7 -20.61 2.93 15.32
C PHE A 7 -19.19 3.51 15.43
N ILE A 8 -18.29 2.80 16.11
CA ILE A 8 -16.87 3.19 16.19
C ILE A 8 -16.25 3.23 14.79
N PHE A 9 -16.49 2.20 13.97
CA PHE A 9 -16.01 2.13 12.61
C PHE A 9 -16.43 3.36 11.80
N LEU A 10 -17.72 3.68 11.84
CA LEU A 10 -18.27 4.82 11.11
C LEU A 10 -17.66 6.15 11.60
N VAL A 11 -17.59 6.35 12.92
CA VAL A 11 -17.01 7.57 13.51
C VAL A 11 -15.55 7.73 13.12
N VAL A 12 -14.74 6.69 13.22
CA VAL A 12 -13.31 6.74 12.90
C VAL A 12 -13.09 7.00 11.41
N VAL A 13 -13.82 6.30 10.52
CA VAL A 13 -13.69 6.46 9.08
C VAL A 13 -14.13 7.86 8.64
N VAL A 14 -15.29 8.34 9.13
CA VAL A 14 -15.80 9.67 8.79
C VAL A 14 -14.87 10.76 9.35
N ALA A 15 -14.44 10.65 10.60
CA ALA A 15 -13.50 11.60 11.19
C ALA A 15 -12.19 11.65 10.37
N SER A 16 -11.62 10.49 10.04
CA SER A 16 -10.42 10.41 9.21
C SER A 16 -10.61 11.08 7.84
N ALA A 17 -11.76 10.83 7.18
CA ALA A 17 -12.09 11.44 5.90
C ALA A 17 -12.24 12.97 5.97
N VAL A 18 -12.92 13.48 7.01
CA VAL A 18 -13.11 14.92 7.23
C VAL A 18 -11.78 15.62 7.53
N PHE A 19 -10.93 15.02 8.36
CA PHE A 19 -9.60 15.57 8.63
C PHE A 19 -8.75 15.64 7.35
N ALA A 20 -8.75 14.59 6.55
CA ALA A 20 -7.99 14.54 5.31
C ALA A 20 -8.59 15.46 4.21
N TYR A 21 -9.91 15.65 4.18
CA TYR A 21 -10.56 16.65 3.33
C TYR A 21 -10.10 18.07 3.64
N ASN A 22 -10.00 18.41 4.92
CA ASN A 22 -9.54 19.74 5.33
C ASN A 22 -8.06 19.98 5.02
N GLY A 23 -7.24 18.93 5.11
CA GLY A 23 -5.81 19.01 4.82
C GLY A 23 -5.46 18.91 3.32
N GLY A 24 -6.28 18.22 2.54
CA GLY A 24 -5.99 17.80 1.17
C GLY A 24 -5.02 16.62 1.09
N LEU A 25 -5.00 15.93 -0.06
CA LEU A 25 -4.15 14.77 -0.31
C LEU A 25 -2.66 15.12 -0.19
N ILE A 26 -2.25 16.26 -0.73
CA ILE A 26 -0.85 16.69 -0.72
C ILE A 26 -0.35 16.87 0.71
N SER A 27 -1.14 17.50 1.58
CA SER A 27 -0.80 17.67 3.01
C SER A 27 -0.65 16.32 3.73
N GLU A 28 -1.53 15.37 3.45
CA GLU A 28 -1.48 14.02 4.02
C GLU A 28 -0.26 13.24 3.52
N ALA A 29 0.06 13.33 2.22
CA ALA A 29 1.23 12.69 1.63
C ALA A 29 2.54 13.26 2.23
N PHE A 30 2.64 14.58 2.38
CA PHE A 30 3.75 15.23 3.08
C PHE A 30 3.82 14.83 4.55
N GLY A 31 2.67 14.65 5.20
CA GLY A 31 2.60 14.13 6.57
C GLY A 31 3.26 12.77 6.69
N ILE A 32 2.85 11.80 5.87
CA ILE A 32 3.45 10.45 5.84
C ILE A 32 4.95 10.53 5.47
N GLY A 33 5.30 11.29 4.44
CA GLY A 33 6.69 11.51 4.05
C GLY A 33 7.54 12.06 5.20
N SER A 34 7.01 13.00 5.99
CA SER A 34 7.69 13.54 7.16
C SER A 34 7.99 12.47 8.22
N TRP A 35 7.08 11.52 8.45
CA TRP A 35 7.32 10.41 9.36
C TRP A 35 8.47 9.51 8.89
N ILE A 36 8.48 9.16 7.60
CA ILE A 36 9.52 8.32 6.99
C ILE A 36 10.86 9.03 7.06
N VAL A 37 10.92 10.29 6.64
CA VAL A 37 12.15 11.10 6.67
C VAL A 37 12.64 11.28 8.09
N THR A 38 11.73 11.54 9.06
CA THR A 38 12.10 11.63 10.48
C THR A 38 12.73 10.34 10.98
N ALA A 39 12.16 9.19 10.67
CA ALA A 39 12.70 7.90 11.09
C ALA A 39 14.12 7.67 10.52
N ILE A 40 14.33 8.02 9.25
CA ILE A 40 15.65 7.93 8.61
C ILE A 40 16.63 8.88 9.27
N LEU A 41 16.27 10.15 9.43
CA LEU A 41 17.13 11.17 10.06
C LEU A 41 17.46 10.78 11.51
N THR A 42 16.49 10.28 12.27
CA THR A 42 16.72 9.82 13.64
C THR A 42 17.77 8.74 13.68
N LYS A 43 17.72 7.75 12.77
CA LYS A 43 18.74 6.69 12.69
C LYS A 43 20.15 7.24 12.46
N TYR A 44 20.29 8.27 11.63
CA TYR A 44 21.57 8.87 11.32
C TYR A 44 22.09 9.81 12.43
N PHE A 45 21.21 10.57 13.08
CA PHE A 45 21.59 11.56 14.09
C PHE A 45 21.61 11.02 15.51
N TYR A 46 20.93 9.88 15.79
CA TYR A 46 20.92 9.25 17.10
C TYR A 46 22.35 9.02 17.67
N PRO A 47 23.34 8.48 16.91
CA PRO A 47 24.65 8.19 17.48
C PRO A 47 25.43 9.46 17.91
N VAL A 48 25.09 10.62 17.36
CA VAL A 48 25.72 11.91 17.69
C VAL A 48 25.21 12.43 19.04
N VAL A 49 23.94 12.14 19.37
CA VAL A 49 23.24 12.64 20.57
C VAL A 49 23.33 11.67 21.74
N GLU A 50 23.45 10.38 21.47
CA GLU A 50 23.52 9.33 22.49
C GLU A 50 24.57 9.56 23.59
N PRO A 51 25.84 9.99 23.30
CA PRO A 51 26.85 10.18 24.34
C PRO A 51 26.45 11.26 25.37
N GLN A 52 25.70 12.28 24.95
CA GLN A 52 25.22 13.34 25.85
C GLN A 52 24.16 12.80 26.82
N PHE A 53 23.25 11.95 26.31
CA PHE A 53 22.25 11.31 27.16
C PHE A 53 22.88 10.26 28.08
N ALA A 54 23.91 9.55 27.62
CA ALA A 54 24.65 8.59 28.43
C ALA A 54 25.35 9.29 29.60
N SER A 55 25.88 10.49 29.44
CA SER A 55 26.48 11.26 30.51
C SER A 55 25.48 11.76 31.56
N LEU A 56 24.20 12.01 31.15
CA LEU A 56 23.14 12.50 32.03
C LEU A 56 22.47 11.36 32.82
N PHE A 57 22.28 10.20 32.22
CA PHE A 57 21.49 9.09 32.79
C PHE A 57 22.34 7.88 33.22
N GLY A 58 23.65 7.95 33.11
CA GLY A 58 24.60 6.85 33.39
C GLY A 58 24.90 6.03 32.15
N GLN A 59 26.15 5.57 32.06
CA GLN A 59 26.65 4.85 30.88
C GLN A 59 25.86 3.57 30.57
N SER A 60 25.55 3.39 29.28
CA SER A 60 25.02 2.14 28.70
C SER A 60 23.66 1.64 29.23
N ASN A 61 22.78 2.51 29.64
CA ASN A 61 21.45 2.10 30.06
C ASN A 61 20.47 2.19 28.85
N VAL A 62 19.65 1.14 28.66
CA VAL A 62 18.59 1.12 27.64
C VAL A 62 17.74 2.39 27.69
N PHE A 63 17.52 2.93 28.89
CA PHE A 63 16.78 4.18 29.11
C PHE A 63 17.48 5.39 28.48
N SER A 64 18.79 5.50 28.58
CA SER A 64 19.58 6.59 27.96
C SER A 64 19.47 6.54 26.43
N SER A 65 19.67 5.36 25.84
CA SER A 65 19.55 5.18 24.39
C SER A 65 18.14 5.45 23.86
N MET A 66 17.11 4.96 24.57
CA MET A 66 15.71 5.26 24.22
C MET A 66 15.40 6.76 24.33
N SER A 67 15.85 7.42 25.37
CA SER A 67 15.63 8.86 25.57
C SER A 67 16.29 9.70 24.48
N ALA A 68 17.53 9.35 24.10
CA ALA A 68 18.22 9.99 22.99
C ALA A 68 17.46 9.79 21.67
N TYR A 69 17.03 8.56 21.38
CA TYR A 69 16.28 8.25 20.16
C TYR A 69 14.98 9.03 20.08
N ILE A 70 14.20 9.03 21.16
CA ILE A 70 12.92 9.77 21.25
C ILE A 70 13.15 11.27 21.09
N SER A 71 14.17 11.83 21.75
CA SER A 71 14.46 13.26 21.69
C SER A 71 14.79 13.71 20.26
N VAL A 72 15.67 12.98 19.57
CA VAL A 72 16.03 13.24 18.17
C VAL A 72 14.80 13.11 17.27
N PHE A 73 13.99 12.09 17.48
CA PHE A 73 12.76 11.87 16.73
C PHE A 73 11.77 13.04 16.90
N VAL A 74 11.53 13.47 18.14
CA VAL A 74 10.62 14.59 18.44
C VAL A 74 11.09 15.90 17.80
N VAL A 75 12.39 16.19 17.87
CA VAL A 75 12.95 17.40 17.25
C VAL A 75 12.73 17.39 15.74
N PHE A 76 13.06 16.29 15.05
CA PHE A 76 12.91 16.19 13.60
C PHE A 76 11.44 16.20 13.17
N ILE A 77 10.55 15.50 13.88
CA ILE A 77 9.13 15.49 13.49
C ILE A 77 8.49 16.88 13.68
N MET A 78 8.88 17.61 14.72
CA MET A 78 8.42 19.00 14.92
C MET A 78 8.93 19.92 13.79
N PHE A 79 10.20 19.81 13.43
CA PHE A 79 10.80 20.60 12.36
C PHE A 79 10.14 20.32 11.01
N LEU A 80 9.99 19.05 10.64
CA LEU A 80 9.33 18.67 9.38
C LEU A 80 7.84 19.02 9.37
N SER A 81 7.15 18.90 10.51
CA SER A 81 5.74 19.34 10.64
C SER A 81 5.58 20.83 10.41
N PHE A 82 6.53 21.64 10.85
CA PHE A 82 6.51 23.09 10.60
C PHE A 82 6.68 23.40 9.10
N ILE A 83 7.61 22.70 8.43
CA ILE A 83 7.82 22.82 6.98
C ILE A 83 6.54 22.40 6.24
N ASN A 84 5.93 21.27 6.62
CA ASN A 84 4.73 20.76 6.00
C ASN A 84 3.57 21.75 6.08
N LYS A 85 3.32 22.35 7.24
CA LYS A 85 2.30 23.39 7.40
C LYS A 85 2.55 24.60 6.50
N SER A 86 3.80 25.00 6.31
CA SER A 86 4.17 26.14 5.46
C SER A 86 3.92 25.84 3.97
N MET A 87 4.19 24.59 3.54
CA MET A 87 3.94 24.14 2.17
C MET A 87 2.45 23.96 1.87
N ALA A 88 1.70 23.38 2.79
CA ALA A 88 0.26 23.16 2.64
C ALA A 88 -0.52 24.49 2.44
N LYS A 89 -0.13 25.54 3.15
CA LYS A 89 -0.75 26.89 2.98
C LYS A 89 -0.53 27.46 1.58
N LYS A 90 0.62 27.25 0.95
CA LYS A 90 0.90 27.73 -0.41
C LYS A 90 0.09 26.99 -1.47
N LEU A 91 -0.15 25.72 -1.29
CA LEU A 91 -0.88 24.86 -2.22
C LEU A 91 -2.40 25.06 -2.17
N HIS A 92 -2.95 25.41 -1.00
CA HIS A 92 -4.40 25.68 -0.83
C HIS A 92 -4.90 26.89 -1.64
N ASN A 93 -4.00 27.81 -2.00
CA ASN A 93 -4.34 29.01 -2.78
C ASN A 93 -4.27 28.82 -4.29
N THR A 94 -4.06 27.59 -4.76
CA THR A 94 -4.05 27.25 -6.19
C THR A 94 -5.40 26.71 -6.65
N ASN A 95 -5.69 26.84 -7.96
CA ASN A 95 -6.94 26.33 -8.60
C ASN A 95 -7.13 24.80 -8.44
N LEU A 96 -6.12 24.08 -8.00
CA LEU A 96 -6.14 22.63 -7.72
C LEU A 96 -6.71 22.27 -6.34
N GLY A 97 -6.97 23.25 -5.48
CA GLY A 97 -7.40 23.01 -4.09
C GLY A 97 -8.70 22.21 -3.95
N GLY A 98 -9.64 22.29 -4.91
CA GLY A 98 -10.86 21.49 -4.92
C GLY A 98 -10.60 20.00 -5.15
N ILE A 99 -9.75 19.70 -6.13
CA ILE A 99 -9.38 18.31 -6.49
C ILE A 99 -8.56 17.70 -5.37
N ASP A 100 -7.60 18.44 -4.82
CA ASP A 100 -6.76 18.00 -3.71
C ASP A 100 -7.58 17.63 -2.46
N LYS A 101 -8.60 18.44 -2.12
CA LYS A 101 -9.51 18.14 -1.02
C LYS A 101 -10.34 16.89 -1.27
N SER A 102 -10.87 16.73 -2.49
CA SER A 102 -11.65 15.54 -2.85
C SER A 102 -10.80 14.28 -2.77
N LEU A 103 -9.58 14.31 -3.30
CA LEU A 103 -8.63 13.22 -3.20
C LEU A 103 -8.21 12.96 -1.75
N GLY A 104 -8.04 14.02 -0.93
CA GLY A 104 -7.80 13.93 0.50
C GLY A 104 -8.92 13.17 1.21
N PHE A 105 -10.20 13.46 0.87
CA PHE A 105 -11.34 12.74 1.42
C PHE A 105 -11.27 11.23 1.15
N PHE A 106 -11.04 10.82 -0.10
CA PHE A 106 -10.89 9.41 -0.45
C PHE A 106 -9.71 8.76 0.27
N PHE A 107 -8.58 9.45 0.34
CA PHE A 107 -7.42 8.99 1.08
C PHE A 107 -7.74 8.80 2.57
N GLY A 108 -8.47 9.75 3.17
CA GLY A 108 -8.92 9.68 4.55
C GLY A 108 -9.86 8.50 4.84
N LEU A 109 -10.75 8.16 3.89
CA LEU A 109 -11.58 6.95 3.98
C LEU A 109 -10.71 5.68 4.03
N VAL A 110 -9.78 5.54 3.09
CA VAL A 110 -8.88 4.38 3.04
C VAL A 110 -8.06 4.28 4.34
N ARG A 111 -7.47 5.39 4.78
CA ARG A 111 -6.72 5.46 6.04
C ARG A 111 -7.58 5.07 7.25
N GLY A 112 -8.82 5.58 7.32
CA GLY A 112 -9.76 5.24 8.40
C GLY A 112 -10.07 3.74 8.46
N ILE A 113 -10.30 3.13 7.30
CA ILE A 113 -10.52 1.68 7.18
C ILE A 113 -9.27 0.92 7.64
N LEU A 114 -8.07 1.35 7.23
CA LEU A 114 -6.81 0.70 7.64
C LEU A 114 -6.58 0.80 9.15
N ILE A 115 -6.84 1.96 9.76
CA ILE A 115 -6.74 2.13 11.22
C ILE A 115 -7.67 1.14 11.93
N MET A 116 -8.91 1.04 11.47
CA MET A 116 -9.88 0.10 12.04
C MET A 116 -9.51 -1.37 11.78
N ALA A 117 -8.89 -1.67 10.65
CA ALA A 117 -8.37 -3.02 10.37
C ALA A 117 -7.22 -3.40 11.33
N VAL A 118 -6.30 -2.48 11.61
CA VAL A 118 -5.25 -2.70 12.62
C VAL A 118 -5.84 -2.89 14.01
N ALA A 119 -6.84 -2.07 14.39
CA ALA A 119 -7.55 -2.25 15.66
C ALA A 119 -8.27 -3.62 15.71
N TYR A 120 -8.86 -4.04 14.60
CA TYR A 120 -9.49 -5.36 14.51
C TYR A 120 -8.47 -6.50 14.65
N ILE A 121 -7.31 -6.41 14.01
CA ILE A 121 -6.22 -7.38 14.17
C ILE A 121 -5.77 -7.45 15.63
N ALA A 122 -5.64 -6.30 16.31
CA ALA A 122 -5.30 -6.27 17.72
C ALA A 122 -6.36 -7.01 18.58
N ILE A 123 -7.66 -6.79 18.30
CA ILE A 123 -8.74 -7.52 18.99
C ILE A 123 -8.63 -9.03 18.73
N LEU A 124 -8.37 -9.44 17.49
CA LEU A 124 -8.19 -10.85 17.13
C LEU A 124 -7.00 -11.48 17.89
N TRP A 125 -5.94 -10.73 18.07
CA TRP A 125 -4.75 -11.19 18.77
C TRP A 125 -4.98 -11.34 20.29
N PHE A 126 -5.73 -10.39 20.90
CA PHE A 126 -6.08 -10.49 22.32
C PHE A 126 -7.15 -11.56 22.62
N ILE A 127 -8.07 -11.81 21.67
CA ILE A 127 -9.18 -12.77 21.82
C ILE A 127 -9.20 -13.69 20.60
N PRO A 128 -8.27 -14.67 20.51
CA PRO A 128 -8.15 -15.54 19.34
C PRO A 128 -9.37 -16.47 19.19
N GLU A 129 -9.98 -16.92 20.29
CA GLU A 129 -11.09 -17.83 20.25
C GLU A 129 -12.39 -17.15 19.81
N LYS A 130 -13.00 -17.62 18.71
CA LYS A 130 -14.26 -17.06 18.16
C LYS A 130 -15.42 -17.12 19.16
N LYS A 131 -15.44 -18.11 20.03
CA LYS A 131 -16.50 -18.32 21.02
C LYS A 131 -16.47 -17.30 22.16
N GLU A 132 -15.30 -16.79 22.50
CA GLU A 132 -15.10 -15.80 23.59
C GLU A 132 -15.34 -14.37 23.12
N ARG A 133 -15.42 -14.14 21.81
CA ARG A 133 -15.61 -12.79 21.27
C ARG A 133 -16.99 -12.23 21.62
N PRO A 134 -17.06 -11.01 22.11
CA PRO A 134 -18.32 -10.33 22.40
C PRO A 134 -19.24 -10.26 21.17
N LYS A 135 -20.55 -10.38 21.41
CA LYS A 135 -21.57 -10.37 20.34
C LYS A 135 -21.54 -9.10 19.47
N TRP A 136 -21.09 -7.95 20.03
CA TRP A 136 -20.97 -6.71 19.29
C TRP A 136 -19.84 -6.70 18.26
N ILE A 137 -18.85 -7.61 18.37
CA ILE A 137 -17.82 -7.86 17.35
C ILE A 137 -18.32 -8.86 16.32
N VAL A 138 -18.90 -9.97 16.79
CA VAL A 138 -19.30 -11.07 15.90
C VAL A 138 -20.43 -10.67 14.94
N ASN A 139 -21.38 -9.86 15.41
CA ASN A 139 -22.57 -9.44 14.66
C ASN A 139 -22.41 -8.10 13.94
N ALA A 140 -21.20 -7.52 13.91
CA ALA A 140 -20.97 -6.24 13.28
C ALA A 140 -21.11 -6.31 11.74
N ARG A 141 -21.79 -5.32 11.16
CA ARG A 141 -21.95 -5.17 9.71
C ARG A 141 -20.65 -4.74 9.02
N SER A 142 -19.80 -4.02 9.73
CA SER A 142 -18.46 -3.61 9.29
C SER A 142 -17.47 -4.77 9.23
N LYS A 143 -17.79 -5.93 9.85
CA LYS A 143 -16.91 -7.09 9.92
C LYS A 143 -16.37 -7.59 8.56
N PRO A 144 -17.17 -7.69 7.48
CA PRO A 144 -16.64 -8.12 6.18
C PRO A 144 -15.54 -7.18 5.66
N ILE A 145 -15.73 -5.85 5.80
CA ILE A 145 -14.75 -4.85 5.39
C ILE A 145 -13.48 -4.98 6.23
N LEU A 146 -13.63 -5.14 7.55
CA LEU A 146 -12.50 -5.31 8.47
C LEU A 146 -11.70 -6.58 8.17
N LYS A 147 -12.37 -7.69 7.86
CA LYS A 147 -11.73 -8.95 7.47
C LYS A 147 -10.90 -8.79 6.19
N VAL A 148 -11.52 -8.25 5.14
CA VAL A 148 -10.81 -8.03 3.86
C VAL A 148 -9.63 -7.10 4.06
N SER A 149 -9.79 -5.99 4.78
CA SER A 149 -8.70 -5.04 5.05
C SER A 149 -7.59 -5.66 5.91
N SER A 150 -7.93 -6.49 6.90
CA SER A 150 -6.94 -7.20 7.71
C SER A 150 -6.14 -8.22 6.90
N MET A 151 -6.78 -8.87 5.91
CA MET A 151 -6.09 -9.77 5.00
C MET A 151 -5.11 -9.02 4.08
N PHE A 152 -5.48 -7.84 3.55
CA PHE A 152 -4.55 -6.98 2.83
C PHE A 152 -3.33 -6.63 3.67
N ILE A 153 -3.53 -6.27 4.94
CA ILE A 153 -2.42 -6.00 5.87
C ILE A 153 -1.55 -7.25 6.04
N SER A 154 -2.14 -8.45 6.16
CA SER A 154 -1.39 -9.69 6.34
C SER A 154 -0.48 -10.02 5.16
N VAL A 155 -0.88 -9.68 3.93
CA VAL A 155 -0.07 -9.86 2.72
C VAL A 155 1.13 -8.89 2.69
N LEU A 156 0.96 -7.68 3.24
CA LEU A 156 2.04 -6.68 3.33
C LEU A 156 3.05 -6.99 4.43
N LEU A 157 2.69 -7.83 5.40
CA LEU A 157 3.60 -8.23 6.48
C LEU A 157 4.67 -9.20 5.96
N PRO A 158 5.95 -9.00 6.28
CA PRO A 158 7.02 -9.90 5.88
C PRO A 158 6.82 -11.31 6.46
N ASP A 159 7.32 -12.32 5.74
CA ASP A 159 7.26 -13.72 6.15
C ASP A 159 8.35 -14.04 7.21
N SER A 160 8.25 -13.38 8.35
CA SER A 160 9.11 -13.64 9.49
C SER A 160 8.34 -14.37 10.61
N ASN A 161 9.06 -15.06 11.48
CA ASN A 161 8.47 -15.80 12.59
C ASN A 161 7.63 -14.90 13.51
N ASN A 162 7.99 -13.62 13.63
CA ASN A 162 7.28 -12.65 14.48
C ASN A 162 5.85 -12.33 13.98
N PHE A 163 5.58 -12.50 12.69
CA PHE A 163 4.28 -12.19 12.09
C PHE A 163 3.45 -13.42 11.73
N LYS A 164 4.00 -14.64 11.88
CA LYS A 164 3.27 -15.88 11.58
C LYS A 164 2.01 -16.01 12.42
N GLU A 165 2.10 -15.78 13.70
CA GLU A 165 0.97 -15.87 14.63
C GLU A 165 -0.16 -14.91 14.23
N ILE A 166 0.17 -13.65 13.89
CA ILE A 166 -0.80 -12.66 13.42
C ILE A 166 -1.48 -13.12 12.13
N LYS A 167 -0.69 -13.64 11.17
CA LYS A 167 -1.22 -14.16 9.90
C LYS A 167 -2.15 -15.34 10.11
N GLU A 168 -1.82 -16.26 11.02
CA GLU A 168 -2.66 -17.41 11.35
C GLU A 168 -3.96 -16.99 12.02
N VAL A 169 -3.92 -16.03 12.95
CA VAL A 169 -5.11 -15.50 13.61
C VAL A 169 -6.04 -14.81 12.62
N ILE A 170 -5.51 -14.02 11.68
CA ILE A 170 -6.30 -13.39 10.62
C ILE A 170 -6.94 -14.47 9.72
N LYS A 171 -6.14 -15.46 9.29
CA LYS A 171 -6.61 -16.54 8.43
C LYS A 171 -7.67 -17.40 9.11
N SER A 172 -7.53 -17.68 10.40
CA SER A 172 -8.48 -18.45 11.18
C SER A 172 -9.83 -17.76 11.36
N ASP A 173 -9.87 -16.41 11.35
CA ASP A 173 -11.12 -15.65 11.43
C ASP A 173 -11.92 -15.67 10.13
N MET A 174 -11.27 -15.91 9.00
CA MET A 174 -11.93 -16.01 7.70
C MET A 174 -12.56 -17.38 7.48
N THR A 175 -13.65 -17.42 6.73
CA THR A 175 -14.24 -18.66 6.25
C THR A 175 -13.49 -19.11 4.99
N GLY A 176 -13.43 -20.43 4.71
CA GLY A 176 -12.70 -20.93 3.53
C GLY A 176 -13.05 -20.23 2.22
N ASN A 177 -14.34 -19.96 2.00
CA ASN A 177 -14.82 -19.23 0.81
C ASN A 177 -14.33 -17.77 0.75
N GLU A 178 -14.17 -17.11 1.90
CA GLU A 178 -13.66 -15.72 1.95
C GLU A 178 -12.16 -15.67 1.60
N VAL A 179 -11.39 -16.66 2.06
CA VAL A 179 -9.96 -16.82 1.74
C VAL A 179 -9.77 -17.07 0.25
N GLU A 180 -10.54 -17.98 -0.33
CA GLU A 180 -10.48 -18.32 -1.76
C GLU A 180 -10.85 -17.11 -2.63
N THR A 181 -11.89 -16.37 -2.26
CA THR A 181 -12.29 -15.15 -2.97
C THR A 181 -11.20 -14.08 -2.89
N PHE A 182 -10.57 -13.91 -1.72
CA PHE A 182 -9.47 -12.97 -1.55
C PHE A 182 -8.24 -13.37 -2.38
N GLU A 183 -7.88 -14.66 -2.40
CA GLU A 183 -6.77 -15.15 -3.22
C GLU A 183 -7.02 -14.96 -4.71
N LYS A 184 -8.25 -15.14 -5.18
CA LYS A 184 -8.63 -14.85 -6.58
C LYS A 184 -8.54 -13.37 -6.93
N LEU A 185 -8.82 -12.48 -5.98
CA LEU A 185 -8.75 -11.03 -6.20
C LEU A 185 -7.32 -10.47 -6.05
N SER A 186 -6.52 -11.04 -5.15
CA SER A 186 -5.16 -10.57 -4.86
C SER A 186 -4.10 -11.13 -5.81
N LYS A 187 -4.34 -12.31 -6.37
CA LYS A 187 -3.52 -12.90 -7.43
C LYS A 187 -4.32 -12.76 -8.73
N PRO A 188 -3.98 -11.81 -9.62
CA PRO A 188 -4.55 -11.83 -10.95
C PRO A 188 -4.22 -13.19 -11.54
N SER A 189 -5.22 -14.08 -11.62
CA SER A 189 -5.07 -15.28 -12.40
C SER A 189 -4.91 -14.79 -13.84
N VAL A 190 -3.70 -14.74 -14.31
CA VAL A 190 -3.48 -14.91 -15.72
C VAL A 190 -4.17 -16.25 -15.99
N LYS A 191 -5.34 -16.22 -16.63
CA LYS A 191 -5.94 -17.39 -17.21
C LYS A 191 -4.92 -17.90 -18.22
N ASN A 192 -4.03 -18.75 -17.76
CA ASN A 192 -3.41 -19.72 -18.62
C ASN A 192 -4.52 -20.75 -18.91
N ASP A 193 -5.49 -20.36 -19.75
CA ASP A 193 -6.32 -21.28 -20.51
C ASP A 193 -5.40 -21.93 -21.58
N VAL A 194 -4.21 -22.29 -21.18
CA VAL A 194 -3.40 -23.28 -21.88
C VAL A 194 -3.71 -24.58 -21.18
N ASP A 195 -4.72 -25.26 -21.69
CA ASP A 195 -4.87 -26.69 -21.48
C ASP A 195 -3.47 -27.30 -21.58
N SER A 196 -3.01 -27.95 -20.52
CA SER A 196 -1.70 -28.61 -20.46
C SER A 196 -1.55 -29.80 -21.44
N SER A 197 -2.52 -29.95 -22.36
CA SER A 197 -2.48 -30.87 -23.51
C SER A 197 -2.04 -30.22 -24.83
N SER A 198 -1.82 -28.88 -24.88
CA SER A 198 -1.41 -28.14 -26.08
C SER A 198 -0.12 -27.33 -25.88
N ALA A 199 0.70 -27.67 -24.89
CA ALA A 199 2.01 -27.02 -24.68
C ALA A 199 3.08 -27.42 -25.73
N GLU A 200 2.72 -28.15 -26.80
CA GLU A 200 3.59 -28.49 -27.94
C GLU A 200 3.09 -27.94 -29.29
N GLU A 201 1.97 -27.24 -29.34
CA GLU A 201 1.60 -26.55 -30.58
C GLU A 201 2.14 -25.11 -30.54
N GLY A 202 3.40 -24.97 -30.98
CA GLY A 202 3.88 -23.73 -31.59
C GLY A 202 2.90 -23.29 -32.69
N TYR A 203 3.00 -22.05 -33.15
CA TYR A 203 2.18 -21.50 -34.23
C TYR A 203 1.78 -22.55 -35.23
N LYS A 204 0.47 -22.70 -35.50
CA LYS A 204 -0.02 -23.68 -36.44
C LYS A 204 0.73 -23.50 -37.75
N ASP A 205 1.16 -24.61 -38.36
CA ASP A 205 1.89 -24.63 -39.65
C ASP A 205 1.21 -23.77 -40.75
N SER A 206 -0.10 -23.55 -40.66
CA SER A 206 -0.83 -22.64 -41.48
C SER A 206 -0.52 -21.15 -41.24
N GLU A 207 -0.33 -20.76 -39.98
CA GLU A 207 -0.02 -19.36 -39.58
C GLU A 207 1.45 -19.03 -39.91
N ILE A 208 2.34 -19.99 -39.75
CA ILE A 208 3.76 -19.86 -40.16
C ILE A 208 3.84 -19.63 -41.66
N ARG A 209 3.09 -20.43 -42.46
CA ARG A 209 3.07 -20.30 -43.91
C ARG A 209 2.41 -18.95 -44.38
N ASP A 210 1.47 -18.43 -43.65
CA ASP A 210 0.88 -17.13 -43.97
C ASP A 210 1.82 -15.98 -43.61
N LEU A 211 2.55 -16.08 -42.50
CA LEU A 211 3.62 -15.13 -42.15
C LEU A 211 4.76 -15.16 -43.19
N GLU A 212 5.19 -16.34 -43.62
CA GLU A 212 6.23 -16.47 -44.64
C GLU A 212 5.79 -15.88 -46.00
N ARG A 213 4.50 -16.01 -46.37
CA ARG A 213 3.95 -15.35 -47.56
C ARG A 213 3.94 -13.83 -47.44
N GLN A 214 3.55 -13.31 -46.28
CA GLN A 214 3.57 -11.88 -46.03
C GLN A 214 5.00 -11.30 -46.05
N LEU A 215 5.95 -11.98 -45.46
CA LEU A 215 7.37 -11.60 -45.53
C LEU A 215 7.90 -11.60 -46.98
N LYS A 216 7.61 -12.62 -47.76
CA LYS A 216 8.00 -12.65 -49.18
C LYS A 216 7.36 -11.54 -49.99
N GLN A 217 6.12 -11.14 -49.69
CA GLN A 217 5.49 -10.01 -50.37
C GLN A 217 6.15 -8.67 -49.99
N LEU A 218 6.57 -8.50 -48.75
CA LEU A 218 7.32 -7.34 -48.33
C LEU A 218 8.69 -7.24 -48.96
N ASP A 219 9.43 -8.35 -49.04
CA ASP A 219 10.74 -8.43 -49.74
C ASP A 219 10.62 -8.08 -51.22
N GLN A 220 9.54 -8.53 -51.89
CA GLN A 220 9.30 -8.21 -53.29
C GLN A 220 8.95 -6.72 -53.49
N LEU A 221 8.19 -6.13 -52.57
CA LEU A 221 7.86 -4.71 -52.58
C LEU A 221 9.10 -3.84 -52.33
N GLU A 222 10.01 -4.29 -51.47
CA GLU A 222 11.25 -3.57 -51.16
C GLU A 222 12.22 -3.63 -52.36
N LEU A 223 12.28 -4.77 -53.06
CA LEU A 223 13.05 -4.91 -54.30
C LEU A 223 12.47 -4.01 -55.43
N ASP A 224 11.17 -4.01 -55.64
CA ASP A 224 10.49 -3.18 -56.66
C ASP A 224 10.60 -1.67 -56.34
N PHE A 225 10.66 -1.33 -55.06
CA PHE A 225 10.88 0.03 -54.61
C PHE A 225 12.31 0.50 -54.83
N ASN A 226 13.27 -0.36 -54.58
CA ASN A 226 14.72 -0.09 -54.77
C ASN A 226 15.11 0.02 -56.25
N ASP A 227 14.44 -0.72 -57.13
CA ASP A 227 14.63 -0.66 -58.59
C ASP A 227 14.03 0.60 -59.23
N LYS A 228 13.05 1.24 -58.55
CA LYS A 228 12.37 2.49 -59.01
C LYS A 228 13.02 3.76 -58.51
N ILE A 229 13.99 3.69 -57.61
CA ILE A 229 14.71 4.90 -57.14
C ILE A 229 15.93 5.07 -58.05
N PRO A 230 16.02 6.15 -58.85
CA PRO A 230 17.24 6.43 -59.59
C PRO A 230 18.35 6.71 -58.64
N ASN A 231 19.53 6.14 -58.92
CA ASN A 231 20.74 6.29 -58.12
C ASN A 231 21.12 7.78 -57.98
N ILE A 232 20.94 8.31 -56.75
CA ILE A 232 21.17 9.75 -56.43
C ILE A 232 22.66 10.13 -56.57
N ASN A 233 23.52 9.17 -56.88
CA ASN A 233 24.95 9.43 -57.05
C ASN A 233 25.37 9.78 -58.50
N GLU A 234 24.40 9.98 -59.43
CA GLU A 234 24.69 10.39 -60.81
C GLU A 234 24.06 11.77 -61.20
N LEU A 235 23.84 12.62 -60.22
CA LEU A 235 23.48 14.06 -60.45
C LEU A 235 24.57 14.97 -59.95
#